data_06f30d40fb9185c11352bbf4c282c899
#
_entry.id   06f30d40fb9185c11352bbf4c282c899
#
_cell.length_a   1.000
_cell.length_b   1.000
_cell.length_c   1.000
_cell.angle_alpha   90.00
_cell.angle_beta   90.00
_cell.angle_gamma   90.00
#
_symmetry.space_group_name_H-M   'P 1'
#
loop_
_entity.id
_entity.type
_entity.pdbx_description
1 polymer ?
#
loop_
_entity_poly.entity_id
_entity_poly.type
_entity_poly.pdbx_seq_one_letter_code
_entity_poly.pdbx_strand_id
1 'polypeptide(L)'
;LTTVETKEKASQFNLQKVKILPPEQIAQVYVDELRRQGAQIIVLLTHIGSSQGENNGITGEIVPILQKIHGVDAVVTGHSHLCVSGIYGDIPVIQAGCYGEAVGRINLSYSMAAQKVVSANSRVYKLSELPRVQDNAMERFLEPIFKNIDSKYNEILAVNSQVLTNDRNGESRVGDFFMDVLKNGFKADVALYNGGA
;
A
#
# COMPACT_ATOMS: atom_id res chain seq x y z
N LEU A 1 11.35 3.53 -0.67
CA LEU A 1 11.40 3.99 0.74
C LEU A 1 10.33 3.32 1.57
N THR A 2 10.51 3.26 2.89
CA THR A 2 9.51 2.74 3.84
C THR A 2 9.32 3.72 5.00
N THR A 3 8.14 3.64 5.66
CA THR A 3 7.85 4.41 6.87
C THR A 3 8.80 4.06 8.01
N VAL A 4 9.13 5.03 8.84
CA VAL A 4 9.95 4.81 10.05
C VAL A 4 9.22 3.98 11.12
N GLU A 5 7.89 3.94 11.08
CA GLU A 5 7.06 3.08 11.94
C GLU A 5 7.39 1.59 11.80
N THR A 6 8.01 1.18 10.69
CA THR A 6 8.49 -0.20 10.51
C THR A 6 9.38 -0.67 11.68
N LYS A 7 10.11 0.26 12.32
CA LYS A 7 10.93 -0.07 13.51
C LYS A 7 10.11 -0.56 14.70
N GLU A 8 8.90 -0.07 14.82
CA GLU A 8 8.01 -0.37 15.94
C GLU A 8 7.06 -1.52 15.64
N LYS A 9 6.63 -1.62 14.37
CA LYS A 9 5.61 -2.59 13.93
C LYS A 9 6.17 -3.94 13.47
N ALA A 10 7.42 -3.98 13.01
CA ALA A 10 8.05 -5.23 12.59
C ALA A 10 8.65 -5.99 13.79
N SER A 11 8.69 -7.32 13.67
CA SER A 11 9.35 -8.15 14.67
C SER A 11 10.80 -7.72 14.89
N GLN A 12 11.18 -7.47 16.13
CA GLN A 12 12.55 -7.12 16.50
C GLN A 12 13.57 -8.18 16.07
N PHE A 13 13.15 -9.44 16.05
CA PHE A 13 13.99 -10.54 15.53
C PHE A 13 14.34 -10.33 14.04
N ASN A 14 13.38 -9.89 13.22
CA ASN A 14 13.60 -9.64 11.80
C ASN A 14 14.42 -8.37 11.55
N LEU A 15 14.45 -7.44 12.49
CA LEU A 15 15.17 -6.16 12.37
C LEU A 15 16.61 -6.21 12.88
N GLN A 16 17.06 -7.30 13.51
CA GLN A 16 18.40 -7.40 14.12
C GLN A 16 19.57 -7.04 13.17
N LYS A 17 19.40 -7.29 11.87
CA LYS A 17 20.41 -7.03 10.85
C LYS A 17 20.02 -5.90 9.88
N VAL A 18 18.95 -5.18 10.18
CA VAL A 18 18.41 -4.13 9.30
C VAL A 18 18.49 -2.78 10.01
N LYS A 19 19.08 -1.79 9.36
CA LYS A 19 19.08 -0.40 9.83
C LYS A 19 18.14 0.40 8.95
N ILE A 20 17.05 0.90 9.54
CA ILE A 20 16.13 1.82 8.89
C ILE A 20 16.68 3.24 9.09
N LEU A 21 17.05 3.88 7.99
CA LEU A 21 17.60 5.23 7.96
C LEU A 21 16.46 6.25 7.72
N PRO A 22 16.68 7.54 8.06
CA PRO A 22 15.73 8.60 7.74
C PRO A 22 15.44 8.64 6.24
N PRO A 23 14.17 8.48 5.80
CA PRO A 23 13.82 8.31 4.39
C PRO A 23 14.20 9.53 3.54
N GLU A 24 14.07 10.74 4.08
CA GLU A 24 14.40 12.00 3.37
C GLU A 24 15.88 12.11 3.03
N GLN A 25 16.77 11.70 3.94
CA GLN A 25 18.21 11.76 3.72
C GLN A 25 18.64 10.80 2.60
N ILE A 26 18.12 9.58 2.67
CA ILE A 26 18.42 8.54 1.71
C ILE A 26 17.80 8.87 0.34
N ALA A 27 16.57 9.39 0.32
CA ALA A 27 15.93 9.82 -0.91
C ALA A 27 16.75 10.86 -1.65
N GLN A 28 17.23 11.92 -0.96
CA GLN A 28 18.00 12.97 -1.61
C GLN A 28 19.32 12.44 -2.19
N VAL A 29 20.04 11.59 -1.44
CA VAL A 29 21.28 10.97 -1.95
C VAL A 29 21.06 10.23 -3.27
N TYR A 30 19.98 9.42 -3.34
CA TYR A 30 19.68 8.67 -4.57
C TYR A 30 19.11 9.55 -5.68
N VAL A 31 18.34 10.59 -5.37
CA VAL A 31 17.90 11.57 -6.38
C VAL A 31 19.11 12.22 -7.05
N ASP A 32 20.07 12.70 -6.26
CA ASP A 32 21.28 13.34 -6.77
C ASP A 32 22.14 12.36 -7.60
N GLU A 33 22.25 11.11 -7.15
CA GLU A 33 22.94 10.05 -7.87
C GLU A 33 22.30 9.77 -9.23
N LEU A 34 20.97 9.57 -9.25
CA LEU A 34 20.24 9.30 -10.48
C LEU A 34 20.31 10.47 -11.47
N ARG A 35 20.25 11.72 -10.99
CA ARG A 35 20.44 12.91 -11.85
C ARG A 35 21.85 12.94 -12.44
N ARG A 36 22.89 12.62 -11.66
CA ARG A 36 24.27 12.51 -12.19
C ARG A 36 24.42 11.40 -13.22
N GLN A 37 23.65 10.33 -13.11
CA GLN A 37 23.61 9.25 -14.10
C GLN A 37 22.76 9.59 -15.33
N GLY A 38 22.14 10.78 -15.40
CA GLY A 38 21.37 11.26 -16.53
C GLY A 38 19.87 10.93 -16.49
N ALA A 39 19.34 10.50 -15.35
CA ALA A 39 17.90 10.30 -15.22
C ALA A 39 17.13 11.63 -15.42
N GLN A 40 16.25 11.65 -16.41
CA GLN A 40 15.47 12.84 -16.77
C GLN A 40 14.17 12.95 -15.97
N ILE A 41 13.61 11.82 -15.53
CA ILE A 41 12.40 11.74 -14.71
C ILE A 41 12.73 10.85 -13.51
N ILE A 42 12.43 11.34 -12.31
CA ILE A 42 12.61 10.59 -11.06
C ILE A 42 11.26 10.40 -10.38
N VAL A 43 10.89 9.15 -10.18
CA VAL A 43 9.68 8.76 -9.46
C VAL A 43 10.07 8.21 -8.10
N LEU A 44 9.52 8.79 -7.05
CA LEU A 44 9.70 8.31 -5.69
C LEU A 44 8.64 7.25 -5.38
N LEU A 45 9.06 5.99 -5.26
CA LEU A 45 8.20 4.89 -4.84
C LEU A 45 8.36 4.65 -3.34
N THR A 46 7.26 4.73 -2.59
CA THR A 46 7.29 4.66 -1.13
C THR A 46 6.19 3.77 -0.54
N HIS A 47 6.50 3.18 0.60
CA HIS A 47 5.52 2.63 1.55
C HIS A 47 5.39 3.59 2.74
N ILE A 48 4.90 4.80 2.48
CA ILE A 48 4.74 5.92 3.41
C ILE A 48 3.35 6.52 3.14
N GLY A 49 2.60 6.82 4.20
CA GLY A 49 1.21 7.24 4.11
C GLY A 49 1.03 8.63 3.51
N SER A 50 0.03 8.77 2.66
CA SER A 50 -0.50 10.06 2.20
C SER A 50 -2.01 10.12 2.41
N SER A 51 -2.54 11.32 2.51
CA SER A 51 -3.97 11.60 2.61
C SER A 51 -4.36 12.76 1.70
N GLN A 52 -5.63 12.79 1.30
CA GLN A 52 -6.17 13.89 0.51
C GLN A 52 -6.32 15.13 1.38
N GLY A 53 -5.72 16.22 0.95
CA GLY A 53 -5.91 17.54 1.54
C GLY A 53 -6.95 18.37 0.78
N GLU A 54 -7.11 19.61 1.20
CA GLU A 54 -7.96 20.57 0.51
C GLU A 54 -7.38 20.98 -0.86
N ASN A 55 -8.23 21.38 -1.80
CA ASN A 55 -7.85 21.88 -3.13
C ASN A 55 -6.86 20.96 -3.90
N ASN A 56 -7.10 19.65 -3.87
CA ASN A 56 -6.20 18.63 -4.40
C ASN A 56 -4.81 18.59 -3.75
N GLY A 57 -4.63 19.24 -2.61
CA GLY A 57 -3.40 19.17 -1.83
C GLY A 57 -3.16 17.79 -1.22
N ILE A 58 -1.96 17.59 -0.74
CA ILE A 58 -1.51 16.34 -0.10
C ILE A 58 -1.17 16.63 1.35
N THR A 59 -1.59 15.72 2.23
CA THR A 59 -1.25 15.70 3.66
C THR A 59 -0.72 14.31 4.04
N GLY A 60 -0.36 14.12 5.31
CA GLY A 60 0.11 12.84 5.84
C GLY A 60 1.63 12.73 5.96
N GLU A 61 2.08 11.52 6.28
CA GLU A 61 3.47 11.19 6.61
C GLU A 61 4.48 11.55 5.50
N ILE A 62 4.04 11.53 4.24
CA ILE A 62 4.90 11.84 3.09
C ILE A 62 5.32 13.32 3.04
N VAL A 63 4.50 14.24 3.57
CA VAL A 63 4.72 15.70 3.42
C VAL A 63 6.04 16.17 4.06
N PRO A 64 6.36 15.84 5.32
CA PRO A 64 7.65 16.23 5.92
C PRO A 64 8.87 15.74 5.13
N ILE A 65 8.74 14.66 4.36
CA ILE A 65 9.80 14.13 3.50
C ILE A 65 9.90 15.00 2.25
N LEU A 66 8.79 15.28 1.58
CA LEU A 66 8.76 16.11 0.37
C LEU A 66 9.22 17.55 0.63
N GLN A 67 9.07 18.06 1.85
CA GLN A 67 9.61 19.37 2.25
C GLN A 67 11.15 19.44 2.26
N LYS A 68 11.82 18.30 2.40
CA LYS A 68 13.27 18.21 2.57
C LYS A 68 14.01 17.69 1.34
N ILE A 69 13.30 17.20 0.34
CA ILE A 69 13.89 16.64 -0.88
C ILE A 69 13.53 17.47 -2.11
N HIS A 70 14.41 17.45 -3.09
CA HIS A 70 14.27 18.18 -4.34
C HIS A 70 14.58 17.28 -5.53
N GLY A 71 14.06 17.63 -6.70
CA GLY A 71 14.39 16.93 -7.95
C GLY A 71 13.58 15.65 -8.20
N VAL A 72 12.47 15.44 -7.48
CA VAL A 72 11.50 14.37 -7.72
C VAL A 72 10.38 14.90 -8.61
N ASP A 73 9.97 14.13 -9.63
CA ASP A 73 8.97 14.52 -10.61
C ASP A 73 7.60 13.89 -10.35
N ALA A 74 7.54 12.79 -9.59
CA ALA A 74 6.29 12.15 -9.19
C ALA A 74 6.50 11.29 -7.93
N VAL A 75 5.42 11.04 -7.18
CA VAL A 75 5.45 10.23 -5.96
C VAL A 75 4.32 9.21 -5.96
N VAL A 76 4.68 7.96 -5.72
CA VAL A 76 3.74 6.86 -5.45
C VAL A 76 3.86 6.50 -3.98
N THR A 77 2.75 6.59 -3.26
CA THR A 77 2.66 6.33 -1.82
C THR A 77 1.88 5.04 -1.52
N GLY A 78 1.90 4.59 -0.28
CA GLY A 78 1.22 3.41 0.20
C GLY A 78 0.92 3.50 1.70
N HIS A 79 0.85 2.38 2.41
CA HIS A 79 0.76 2.28 3.87
C HIS A 79 -0.61 2.66 4.47
N SER A 80 -1.16 3.83 4.18
CA SER A 80 -2.43 4.30 4.77
C SER A 80 -3.68 3.66 4.14
N HIS A 81 -3.54 2.88 3.08
CA HIS A 81 -4.63 2.19 2.36
C HIS A 81 -5.71 3.13 1.79
N LEU A 82 -5.40 4.40 1.63
CA LEU A 82 -6.33 5.40 1.10
C LEU A 82 -6.21 5.52 -0.42
N CYS A 83 -7.30 5.88 -1.10
CA CYS A 83 -7.26 6.36 -2.46
C CYS A 83 -6.96 7.87 -2.45
N VAL A 84 -5.76 8.24 -2.88
CA VAL A 84 -5.28 9.62 -2.90
C VAL A 84 -4.79 9.98 -4.29
N SER A 85 -5.18 11.14 -4.79
CA SER A 85 -4.70 11.69 -6.06
C SER A 85 -4.65 13.20 -5.94
N GLY A 86 -3.46 13.78 -5.88
CA GLY A 86 -3.29 15.21 -5.65
C GLY A 86 -1.91 15.71 -6.06
N ILE A 87 -1.64 16.96 -5.69
CA ILE A 87 -0.41 17.67 -6.03
C ILE A 87 0.22 18.22 -4.74
N TYR A 88 1.52 18.04 -4.62
CA TYR A 88 2.34 18.71 -3.63
C TYR A 88 3.31 19.66 -4.35
N GLY A 89 3.06 20.97 -4.27
CA GLY A 89 3.73 21.93 -5.16
C GLY A 89 3.42 21.62 -6.62
N ASP A 90 4.42 21.23 -7.39
CA ASP A 90 4.28 20.80 -8.80
C ASP A 90 4.36 19.27 -8.96
N ILE A 91 4.49 18.52 -7.87
CA ILE A 91 4.73 17.07 -7.86
C ILE A 91 3.40 16.33 -7.71
N PRO A 92 2.99 15.50 -8.68
CA PRO A 92 1.84 14.62 -8.53
C PRO A 92 2.14 13.52 -7.51
N VAL A 93 1.21 13.31 -6.58
CA VAL A 93 1.27 12.27 -5.56
C VAL A 93 0.05 11.37 -5.70
N ILE A 94 0.26 10.05 -5.69
CA ILE A 94 -0.80 9.08 -5.86
C ILE A 94 -0.68 7.92 -4.86
N GLN A 95 -1.82 7.45 -4.38
CA GLN A 95 -1.98 6.20 -3.65
C GLN A 95 -3.26 5.50 -4.12
N ALA A 96 -3.17 4.24 -4.47
CA ALA A 96 -4.26 3.50 -5.11
C ALA A 96 -4.95 2.50 -4.15
N GLY A 97 -5.23 2.92 -2.92
CA GLY A 97 -5.88 2.06 -1.93
C GLY A 97 -5.03 0.88 -1.50
N CYS A 98 -5.64 -0.28 -1.40
CA CYS A 98 -4.99 -1.53 -1.00
C CYS A 98 -5.60 -2.73 -1.75
N TYR A 99 -5.01 -3.91 -1.59
CA TYR A 99 -5.52 -5.21 -2.05
C TYR A 99 -5.88 -5.30 -3.54
N GLY A 100 -5.36 -4.41 -4.38
CA GLY A 100 -5.68 -4.38 -5.82
C GLY A 100 -7.09 -3.83 -6.14
N GLU A 101 -7.71 -3.06 -5.25
CA GLU A 101 -9.04 -2.48 -5.48
C GLU A 101 -9.04 -1.31 -6.46
N ALA A 102 -7.89 -0.69 -6.68
CA ALA A 102 -7.75 0.47 -7.54
C ALA A 102 -6.43 0.47 -8.31
N VAL A 103 -6.40 1.23 -9.39
CA VAL A 103 -5.19 1.51 -10.18
C VAL A 103 -4.94 3.01 -10.19
N GLY A 104 -3.71 3.38 -9.85
CA GLY A 104 -3.23 4.75 -9.94
C GLY A 104 -2.54 5.02 -11.27
N ARG A 105 -2.87 6.16 -11.90
CA ARG A 105 -2.23 6.63 -13.12
C ARG A 105 -1.66 8.03 -12.91
N ILE A 106 -0.37 8.20 -13.22
CA ILE A 106 0.29 9.50 -13.31
C ILE A 106 0.64 9.75 -14.79
N ASN A 107 0.29 10.92 -15.29
CA ASN A 107 0.73 11.37 -16.61
C ASN A 107 1.72 12.53 -16.41
N LEU A 108 2.87 12.44 -17.05
CA LEU A 108 3.90 13.46 -17.06
C LEU A 108 4.16 13.89 -18.50
N SER A 109 4.19 15.20 -18.76
CA SER A 109 4.66 15.76 -20.02
C SER A 109 6.06 16.31 -19.81
N TYR A 110 7.02 15.74 -20.51
CA TYR A 110 8.44 16.16 -20.44
C TYR A 110 8.84 16.99 -21.65
N SER A 111 9.41 18.16 -21.42
CA SER A 111 9.95 19.01 -22.47
C SER A 111 11.42 18.68 -22.71
N MET A 112 11.75 18.17 -23.89
CA MET A 112 13.14 17.92 -24.29
C MET A 112 13.95 19.21 -24.38
N ALA A 113 13.33 20.31 -24.80
CA ALA A 113 13.99 21.61 -24.93
C ALA A 113 14.27 22.24 -23.54
N ALA A 114 13.33 22.14 -22.61
CA ALA A 114 13.48 22.66 -21.25
C ALA A 114 14.12 21.67 -20.28
N GLN A 115 14.30 20.42 -20.68
CA GLN A 115 14.82 19.32 -19.90
C GLN A 115 14.15 19.14 -18.53
N LYS A 116 12.82 19.29 -18.51
CA LYS A 116 12.01 19.14 -17.28
C LYS A 116 10.58 18.70 -17.58
N VAL A 117 9.93 18.20 -16.56
CA VAL A 117 8.47 18.00 -16.58
C VAL A 117 7.77 19.36 -16.62
N VAL A 118 6.88 19.57 -17.58
CA VAL A 118 6.17 20.84 -17.82
C VAL A 118 4.69 20.75 -17.45
N SER A 119 4.15 19.55 -17.35
CA SER A 119 2.82 19.33 -16.79
C SER A 119 2.72 17.93 -16.20
N ALA A 120 1.90 17.79 -15.16
CA ALA A 120 1.68 16.55 -14.47
C ALA A 120 0.23 16.46 -13.98
N ASN A 121 -0.35 15.26 -14.04
CA ASN A 121 -1.62 14.97 -13.38
C ASN A 121 -1.64 13.52 -12.89
N SER A 122 -2.49 13.27 -11.91
CA SER A 122 -2.72 11.92 -11.38
C SER A 122 -4.21 11.62 -11.29
N ARG A 123 -4.58 10.34 -11.36
CA ARG A 123 -5.94 9.88 -11.14
C ARG A 123 -5.94 8.45 -10.62
N VAL A 124 -6.80 8.18 -9.65
CA VAL A 124 -7.11 6.83 -9.16
C VAL A 124 -8.39 6.34 -9.83
N TYR A 125 -8.36 5.09 -10.30
CA TYR A 125 -9.50 4.39 -10.88
C TYR A 125 -9.81 3.18 -10.00
N LYS A 126 -11.00 3.13 -9.43
CA LYS A 126 -11.46 1.93 -8.72
C LYS A 126 -11.79 0.84 -9.72
N LEU A 127 -11.32 -0.39 -9.51
CA LEU A 127 -11.58 -1.49 -10.44
C LEU A 127 -13.07 -1.82 -10.55
N SER A 128 -13.85 -1.58 -9.48
CA SER A 128 -15.30 -1.74 -9.50
C SER A 128 -16.03 -0.80 -10.47
N GLU A 129 -15.41 0.33 -10.83
CA GLU A 129 -15.97 1.35 -11.74
C GLU A 129 -15.49 1.16 -13.18
N LEU A 130 -14.51 0.28 -13.43
CA LEU A 130 -13.98 -0.01 -14.74
C LEU A 130 -14.78 -1.11 -15.45
N PRO A 131 -14.92 -1.04 -16.78
CA PRO A 131 -15.52 -2.14 -17.53
C PRO A 131 -14.67 -3.41 -17.34
N ARG A 132 -15.33 -4.54 -17.11
CA ARG A 132 -14.64 -5.84 -17.08
C ARG A 132 -14.19 -6.18 -18.49
N VAL A 133 -12.89 -6.34 -18.65
CA VAL A 133 -12.28 -6.83 -19.87
C VAL A 133 -11.76 -8.23 -19.59
N GLN A 134 -12.22 -9.20 -20.38
CA GLN A 134 -11.76 -10.57 -20.26
C GLN A 134 -10.35 -10.68 -20.88
N ASP A 135 -9.38 -11.14 -20.12
CA ASP A 135 -8.04 -11.49 -20.58
C ASP A 135 -7.87 -13.01 -20.58
N ASN A 136 -8.16 -13.63 -21.73
CA ASN A 136 -8.09 -15.09 -21.88
C ASN A 136 -6.69 -15.66 -21.64
N ALA A 137 -5.62 -14.88 -21.80
CA ALA A 137 -4.25 -15.33 -21.54
C ALA A 137 -3.99 -15.37 -20.02
N MET A 138 -4.41 -14.35 -19.31
CA MET A 138 -4.30 -14.29 -17.85
C MET A 138 -5.21 -15.34 -17.19
N GLU A 139 -6.42 -15.52 -17.66
CA GLU A 139 -7.34 -16.56 -17.14
C GLU A 139 -6.71 -17.97 -17.27
N ARG A 140 -6.18 -18.32 -18.44
CA ARG A 140 -5.48 -19.60 -18.64
C ARG A 140 -4.25 -19.75 -17.74
N PHE A 141 -3.52 -18.69 -17.50
CA PHE A 141 -2.36 -18.70 -16.60
C PHE A 141 -2.78 -18.93 -15.14
N LEU A 142 -3.87 -18.30 -14.70
CA LEU A 142 -4.36 -18.39 -13.32
C LEU A 142 -5.21 -19.64 -13.05
N GLU A 143 -5.82 -20.24 -14.06
CA GLU A 143 -6.71 -21.39 -13.90
C GLU A 143 -6.11 -22.55 -13.06
N PRO A 144 -4.88 -23.04 -13.31
CA PRO A 144 -4.29 -24.11 -12.50
C PRO A 144 -4.04 -23.68 -11.05
N ILE A 145 -3.77 -22.40 -10.82
CA ILE A 145 -3.57 -21.86 -9.48
C ILE A 145 -4.90 -21.87 -8.72
N PHE A 146 -5.98 -21.37 -9.34
CA PHE A 146 -7.32 -21.38 -8.74
C PHE A 146 -7.82 -22.81 -8.49
N LYS A 147 -7.67 -23.73 -9.44
CA LYS A 147 -8.04 -25.13 -9.24
C LYS A 147 -7.35 -25.77 -8.03
N ASN A 148 -6.06 -25.47 -7.82
CA ASN A 148 -5.34 -25.96 -6.64
C ASN A 148 -5.86 -25.33 -5.34
N ILE A 149 -6.17 -24.03 -5.35
CA ILE A 149 -6.75 -23.32 -4.20
C ILE A 149 -8.14 -23.89 -3.91
N ASP A 150 -9.01 -23.96 -4.91
CA ASP A 150 -10.38 -24.45 -4.78
C ASP A 150 -10.44 -25.87 -4.21
N SER A 151 -9.56 -26.75 -4.67
CA SER A 151 -9.49 -28.13 -4.16
C SER A 151 -9.12 -28.23 -2.69
N LYS A 152 -8.46 -27.22 -2.11
CA LYS A 152 -7.98 -27.20 -0.73
C LYS A 152 -8.87 -26.41 0.22
N TYR A 153 -9.47 -25.33 -0.28
CA TYR A 153 -10.10 -24.32 0.58
C TYR A 153 -11.61 -24.14 0.35
N ASN A 154 -12.19 -24.71 -0.71
CA ASN A 154 -13.62 -24.61 -0.98
C ASN A 154 -14.45 -25.76 -0.35
N GLU A 155 -13.81 -26.64 0.43
CA GLU A 155 -14.53 -27.61 1.23
C GLU A 155 -15.37 -26.90 2.31
N ILE A 156 -16.67 -27.16 2.33
CA ILE A 156 -17.55 -26.61 3.37
C ILE A 156 -17.34 -27.42 4.64
N LEU A 157 -16.63 -26.86 5.60
CA LEU A 157 -16.37 -27.51 6.88
C LEU A 157 -17.54 -27.41 7.86
N ALA A 158 -18.27 -26.30 7.82
CA ALA A 158 -19.42 -26.04 8.68
C ALA A 158 -20.31 -24.93 8.10
N VAL A 159 -21.51 -24.82 8.63
CA VAL A 159 -22.44 -23.72 8.34
C VAL A 159 -22.74 -22.99 9.64
N ASN A 160 -22.52 -21.67 9.66
CA ASN A 160 -22.88 -20.83 10.80
C ASN A 160 -24.29 -20.25 10.63
N SER A 161 -25.06 -20.18 11.71
CA SER A 161 -26.42 -19.64 11.72
C SER A 161 -26.47 -18.11 11.86
N GLN A 162 -25.34 -17.46 12.13
CA GLN A 162 -25.24 -16.01 12.35
C GLN A 162 -24.02 -15.44 11.67
N VAL A 163 -24.08 -14.16 11.26
CA VAL A 163 -22.93 -13.46 10.72
C VAL A 163 -21.84 -13.35 11.79
N LEU A 164 -20.64 -13.81 11.46
CA LEU A 164 -19.44 -13.62 12.29
C LEU A 164 -18.85 -12.25 11.97
N THR A 165 -19.11 -11.29 12.85
CA THR A 165 -18.59 -9.92 12.73
C THR A 165 -17.16 -9.85 13.26
N ASN A 166 -16.32 -9.03 12.61
CA ASN A 166 -14.98 -8.69 13.08
C ASN A 166 -14.96 -7.22 13.50
N ASP A 167 -14.93 -6.95 14.81
CA ASP A 167 -14.79 -5.60 15.36
C ASP A 167 -13.42 -5.47 16.01
N ARG A 168 -12.67 -4.43 15.60
CA ARG A 168 -11.33 -4.16 16.14
C ARG A 168 -11.33 -3.45 17.48
N ASN A 169 -12.44 -2.78 17.82
CA ASN A 169 -12.54 -1.92 18.99
C ASN A 169 -13.47 -2.45 20.07
N GLY A 170 -14.07 -3.62 19.83
CA GLY A 170 -15.04 -4.22 20.74
C GLY A 170 -15.06 -5.73 20.65
N GLU A 171 -16.07 -6.31 21.29
CA GLU A 171 -16.34 -7.75 21.24
C GLU A 171 -16.65 -8.18 19.81
N SER A 172 -16.03 -9.27 19.36
CA SER A 172 -16.08 -9.74 17.98
C SER A 172 -16.38 -11.23 17.95
N ARG A 173 -17.48 -11.62 17.30
CA ARG A 173 -17.87 -13.03 17.17
C ARG A 173 -16.80 -13.88 16.45
N VAL A 174 -16.09 -13.30 15.48
CA VAL A 174 -14.94 -13.96 14.86
C VAL A 174 -13.81 -14.14 15.88
N GLY A 175 -13.55 -13.10 16.68
CA GLY A 175 -12.54 -13.15 17.74
C GLY A 175 -12.85 -14.23 18.76
N ASP A 176 -14.09 -14.27 19.27
CA ASP A 176 -14.54 -15.29 20.23
C ASP A 176 -14.39 -16.70 19.67
N PHE A 177 -14.82 -16.91 18.43
CA PHE A 177 -14.67 -18.20 17.75
C PHE A 177 -13.20 -18.62 17.65
N PHE A 178 -12.30 -17.72 17.25
CA PHE A 178 -10.87 -18.00 17.18
C PHE A 178 -10.27 -18.30 18.55
N MET A 179 -10.68 -17.55 19.58
CA MET A 179 -10.19 -17.77 20.95
C MET A 179 -10.66 -19.11 21.50
N ASP A 180 -11.88 -19.50 21.26
CA ASP A 180 -12.41 -20.79 21.64
C ASP A 180 -11.68 -21.96 20.96
N VAL A 181 -11.42 -21.83 19.66
CA VAL A 181 -10.65 -22.83 18.90
C VAL A 181 -9.22 -22.95 19.45
N LEU A 182 -8.53 -21.84 19.69
CA LEU A 182 -7.17 -21.84 20.24
C LEU A 182 -7.15 -22.41 21.67
N LYS A 183 -8.04 -21.94 22.53
CA LYS A 183 -8.15 -22.41 23.91
C LYS A 183 -8.37 -23.92 23.96
N ASN A 184 -9.32 -24.44 23.18
CA ASN A 184 -9.65 -25.86 23.16
C ASN A 184 -8.54 -26.69 22.51
N GLY A 185 -7.97 -26.23 21.40
CA GLY A 185 -6.90 -26.93 20.66
C GLY A 185 -5.60 -27.07 21.47
N PHE A 186 -5.26 -26.06 22.22
CA PHE A 186 -4.05 -26.05 23.06
C PHE A 186 -4.31 -26.45 24.52
N LYS A 187 -5.58 -26.74 24.91
CA LYS A 187 -5.99 -27.03 26.29
C LYS A 187 -5.52 -25.94 27.27
N ALA A 188 -5.60 -24.70 26.84
CA ALA A 188 -5.20 -23.55 27.64
C ALA A 188 -6.37 -23.02 28.50
N ASP A 189 -6.05 -22.39 29.62
CA ASP A 189 -7.05 -21.74 30.48
C ASP A 189 -7.52 -20.41 29.89
N VAL A 190 -6.65 -19.72 29.15
CA VAL A 190 -6.91 -18.41 28.52
C VAL A 190 -6.31 -18.38 27.12
N ALA A 191 -7.01 -17.76 26.17
CA ALA A 191 -6.50 -17.40 24.85
C ALA A 191 -6.62 -15.88 24.64
N LEU A 192 -5.57 -15.26 24.08
CA LEU A 192 -5.52 -13.84 23.79
C LEU A 192 -5.07 -13.64 22.34
N TYR A 193 -5.70 -12.70 21.66
CA TYR A 193 -5.39 -12.37 20.28
C TYR A 193 -5.59 -10.86 20.03
N ASN A 194 -4.87 -10.28 19.08
CA ASN A 194 -5.04 -8.88 18.76
C ASN A 194 -6.20 -8.69 17.77
N GLY A 195 -7.08 -7.74 18.00
CA GLY A 195 -8.25 -7.44 17.16
C GLY A 195 -7.92 -6.92 15.74
N GLY A 196 -6.66 -6.91 15.35
CA GLY A 196 -6.19 -6.40 14.05
C GLY A 196 -5.77 -7.47 13.04
N ALA A 197 -5.94 -8.73 13.38
CA ALA A 197 -5.56 -9.86 12.53
C ALA A 197 -6.70 -10.33 11.64
#